data_855dc879ca50da5cc0aea8244c9b54ef
#
_entry.id   855dc879ca50da5cc0aea8244c9b54ef
#
_cell.length_a   1.000
_cell.length_b   1.000
_cell.length_c   1.000
_cell.angle_alpha   90.00
_cell.angle_beta   90.00
_cell.angle_gamma   90.00
#
_symmetry.space_group_name_H-M   'P 1'
#
loop_
_entity.id
_entity.type
_entity.pdbx_description
1 polymer ?
#
loop_
_entity_poly.entity_id
_entity_poly.type
_entity_poly.pdbx_seq_one_letter_code
_entity_poly.pdbx_strand_id
1 'polypeptide(L)'
;EDNLVMKVYRAMREEFSLPATDIVLTKNLPTGAGLGGGSSDAAFTMTALNELYDLGLSPDDMEQRMSRFGADCAFFVRNKPAFATGIGDQLEPSPVLLKGMWILLVKPSVSVSTAEAYRGVTPRRREFGLREALSQPIETWCDTVTNDFEEPVFAAHPELAAIKQTLLDMGAAYAAMSGSGSTLYGLFRRPVEEAERVFKDCLVHVAKL
;
A
#
# COMPACT_ATOMS: atom_id res chain seq x y z
N GLU A 1 -11.15 -2.94 20.13
CA GLU A 1 -10.07 -2.35 20.96
C GLU A 1 -8.70 -2.39 20.27
N ASP A 2 -8.53 -3.14 19.21
CA ASP A 2 -7.26 -3.30 18.48
C ASP A 2 -7.09 -2.39 17.25
N ASN A 3 -8.06 -1.49 17.00
CA ASN A 3 -8.00 -0.59 15.86
C ASN A 3 -6.86 0.44 16.03
N LEU A 4 -6.00 0.58 15.01
CA LEU A 4 -4.88 1.51 15.01
C LEU A 4 -5.32 2.97 15.22
N VAL A 5 -6.46 3.39 14.68
CA VAL A 5 -7.06 4.71 14.92
C VAL A 5 -7.22 4.98 16.43
N MET A 6 -7.77 3.99 17.15
CA MET A 6 -7.96 4.13 18.60
C MET A 6 -6.64 4.08 19.38
N LYS A 7 -5.66 3.33 18.91
CA LYS A 7 -4.32 3.30 19.53
C LYS A 7 -3.65 4.68 19.39
N VAL A 8 -3.69 5.27 18.19
CA VAL A 8 -3.16 6.63 17.93
C VAL A 8 -3.89 7.66 18.77
N TYR A 9 -5.22 7.64 18.76
CA TYR A 9 -6.02 8.59 19.56
C TYR A 9 -5.68 8.54 21.05
N ARG A 10 -5.59 7.34 21.64
CA ARG A 10 -5.26 7.18 23.07
C ARG A 10 -3.86 7.71 23.37
N ALA A 11 -2.87 7.40 22.53
CA ALA A 11 -1.51 7.89 22.72
C ALA A 11 -1.42 9.42 22.62
N MET A 12 -2.06 10.02 21.64
CA MET A 12 -2.10 11.47 21.50
C MET A 12 -2.89 12.14 22.63
N ARG A 13 -4.01 11.54 23.04
CA ARG A 13 -4.79 12.05 24.16
C ARG A 13 -3.99 12.07 25.46
N GLU A 14 -3.21 11.04 25.71
CA GLU A 14 -2.34 10.96 26.89
C GLU A 14 -1.18 11.96 26.82
N GLU A 15 -0.47 12.03 25.66
CA GLU A 15 0.70 12.89 25.47
C GLU A 15 0.33 14.38 25.52
N PHE A 16 -0.78 14.77 24.90
CA PHE A 16 -1.20 16.18 24.75
C PHE A 16 -2.38 16.58 25.63
N SER A 17 -2.82 15.68 26.54
CA SER A 17 -3.98 15.93 27.41
C SER A 17 -5.25 16.34 26.65
N LEU A 18 -5.51 15.70 25.50
CA LEU A 18 -6.64 16.05 24.65
C LEU A 18 -7.99 15.73 25.33
N PRO A 19 -9.03 16.53 25.07
CA PRO A 19 -10.37 16.22 25.54
C PRO A 19 -10.91 14.92 24.93
N ALA A 20 -12.02 14.44 25.48
CA ALA A 20 -12.74 13.32 24.87
C ALA A 20 -13.25 13.73 23.48
N THR A 21 -12.98 12.89 22.48
CA THR A 21 -13.30 13.15 21.07
C THR A 21 -14.03 11.95 20.50
N ASP A 22 -15.16 12.20 19.87
CA ASP A 22 -15.89 11.18 19.14
C ASP A 22 -15.25 10.99 17.74
N ILE A 23 -14.93 9.75 17.41
CA ILE A 23 -14.33 9.38 16.13
C ILE A 23 -15.29 8.44 15.40
N VAL A 24 -15.72 8.85 14.21
CA VAL A 24 -16.53 8.03 13.30
C VAL A 24 -15.65 7.61 12.14
N LEU A 25 -15.40 6.29 12.02
CA LEU A 25 -14.58 5.73 10.95
C LEU A 25 -15.46 4.95 9.97
N THR A 26 -15.53 5.43 8.72
CA THR A 26 -16.18 4.70 7.62
C THR A 26 -15.13 3.97 6.80
N LYS A 27 -15.21 2.63 6.77
CA LYS A 27 -14.27 1.76 6.04
C LYS A 27 -14.79 1.43 4.66
N ASN A 28 -14.22 2.04 3.62
CA ASN A 28 -14.55 1.72 2.23
C ASN A 28 -13.59 0.68 1.62
N LEU A 29 -12.38 0.54 2.18
CA LEU A 29 -11.42 -0.48 1.77
C LEU A 29 -11.48 -1.69 2.71
N PRO A 30 -11.54 -2.93 2.20
CA PRO A 30 -11.54 -4.11 3.03
C PRO A 30 -10.20 -4.25 3.79
N THR A 31 -10.30 -4.77 5.01
CA THR A 31 -9.11 -5.10 5.81
C THR A 31 -8.33 -6.23 5.14
N GLY A 32 -7.00 -6.20 5.22
CA GLY A 32 -6.16 -7.25 4.64
C GLY A 32 -6.11 -7.20 3.10
N ALA A 33 -6.31 -6.03 2.50
CA ALA A 33 -6.26 -5.85 1.05
C ALA A 33 -4.83 -5.67 0.49
N GLY A 34 -3.80 -5.54 1.33
CA GLY A 34 -2.43 -5.20 0.87
C GLY A 34 -2.26 -3.73 0.47
N LEU A 35 -3.22 -2.87 0.81
CA LEU A 35 -3.22 -1.44 0.44
C LEU A 35 -2.88 -0.49 1.61
N GLY A 36 -2.46 -1.01 2.75
CA GLY A 36 -2.09 -0.20 3.90
C GLY A 36 -3.25 0.61 4.52
N GLY A 37 -4.51 0.26 4.25
CA GLY A 37 -5.67 1.04 4.66
C GLY A 37 -5.75 1.33 6.16
N GLY A 38 -5.42 0.36 7.01
CA GLY A 38 -5.39 0.57 8.47
C GLY A 38 -4.28 1.53 8.91
N SER A 39 -3.11 1.45 8.28
CA SER A 39 -1.98 2.36 8.52
C SER A 39 -2.29 3.77 8.04
N SER A 40 -2.96 3.89 6.90
CA SER A 40 -3.47 5.16 6.37
C SER A 40 -4.47 5.81 7.33
N ASP A 41 -5.50 5.06 7.77
CA ASP A 41 -6.49 5.55 8.72
C ASP A 41 -5.83 6.08 10.00
N ALA A 42 -4.83 5.36 10.51
CA ALA A 42 -4.08 5.75 11.71
C ALA A 42 -3.27 7.04 11.50
N ALA A 43 -2.55 7.17 10.39
CA ALA A 43 -1.76 8.36 10.09
C ALA A 43 -2.65 9.59 9.90
N PHE A 44 -3.74 9.46 9.14
CA PHE A 44 -4.70 10.55 8.96
C PHE A 44 -5.43 10.90 10.26
N THR A 45 -5.62 9.95 11.18
CA THR A 45 -6.13 10.28 12.53
C THR A 45 -5.17 11.16 13.29
N MET A 46 -3.85 10.87 13.26
CA MET A 46 -2.86 11.73 13.88
C MET A 46 -2.85 13.14 13.26
N THR A 47 -2.85 13.21 11.93
CA THR A 47 -2.90 14.50 11.22
C THR A 47 -4.16 15.30 11.59
N ALA A 48 -5.32 14.65 11.59
CA ALA A 48 -6.59 15.32 11.96
C ALA A 48 -6.59 15.82 13.39
N LEU A 49 -6.05 15.07 14.35
CA LEU A 49 -5.93 15.51 15.75
C LEU A 49 -4.91 16.65 15.90
N ASN A 50 -3.79 16.60 15.16
CA ASN A 50 -2.80 17.67 15.14
C ASN A 50 -3.41 18.99 14.65
N GLU A 51 -4.21 18.94 13.59
CA GLU A 51 -4.91 20.11 13.04
C GLU A 51 -6.05 20.57 13.95
N LEU A 52 -6.89 19.65 14.44
CA LEU A 52 -8.05 19.96 15.25
C LEU A 52 -7.70 20.68 16.57
N TYR A 53 -6.58 20.28 17.17
CA TYR A 53 -6.14 20.78 18.47
C TYR A 53 -4.91 21.71 18.39
N ASP A 54 -4.49 22.10 17.18
CA ASP A 54 -3.35 22.99 16.92
C ASP A 54 -2.09 22.58 17.70
N LEU A 55 -1.73 21.28 17.60
CA LEU A 55 -0.62 20.71 18.38
C LEU A 55 0.76 21.11 17.86
N GLY A 56 0.85 21.65 16.66
CA GLY A 56 2.09 22.14 16.07
C GLY A 56 3.10 21.04 15.71
N LEU A 57 2.67 19.79 15.57
CA LEU A 57 3.57 18.69 15.18
C LEU A 57 3.98 18.85 13.72
N SER A 58 5.30 18.80 13.49
CA SER A 58 5.84 18.74 12.14
C SER A 58 5.60 17.35 11.50
N PRO A 59 5.67 17.24 10.16
CA PRO A 59 5.64 15.93 9.51
C PRO A 59 6.67 14.94 10.05
N ASP A 60 7.89 15.40 10.36
CA ASP A 60 8.95 14.55 10.93
C ASP A 60 8.58 14.04 12.32
N ASP A 61 7.98 14.91 13.18
CA ASP A 61 7.47 14.51 14.48
C ASP A 61 6.36 13.46 14.37
N MET A 62 5.46 13.63 13.41
CA MET A 62 4.37 12.69 13.16
C MET A 62 4.90 11.35 12.63
N GLU A 63 5.83 11.34 11.66
CA GLU A 63 6.46 10.11 11.15
C GLU A 63 7.14 9.32 12.27
N GLN A 64 7.93 9.99 13.11
CA GLN A 64 8.59 9.35 14.26
C GLN A 64 7.60 8.71 15.22
N ARG A 65 6.47 9.35 15.47
CA ARG A 65 5.41 8.80 16.33
C ARG A 65 4.70 7.63 15.66
N MET A 66 4.37 7.79 14.38
CA MET A 66 3.63 6.78 13.62
C MET A 66 4.39 5.48 13.43
N SER A 67 5.73 5.50 13.36
CA SER A 67 6.56 4.28 13.28
C SER A 67 6.37 3.32 14.46
N ARG A 68 5.90 3.81 15.60
CA ARG A 68 5.60 3.00 16.80
C ARG A 68 4.31 2.16 16.67
N PHE A 69 3.41 2.55 15.75
CA PHE A 69 2.12 1.89 15.55
C PHE A 69 2.15 0.84 14.44
N GLY A 70 3.12 0.93 13.53
CA GLY A 70 3.33 -0.03 12.46
C GLY A 70 4.32 0.48 11.43
N ALA A 71 5.01 -0.44 10.76
CA ALA A 71 6.06 -0.12 9.79
C ALA A 71 5.56 0.82 8.67
N ASP A 72 4.37 0.56 8.15
CA ASP A 72 3.80 1.35 7.04
C ASP A 72 3.15 2.67 7.47
N CYS A 73 2.95 2.89 8.78
CA CYS A 73 2.17 4.04 9.26
C CYS A 73 2.86 5.38 8.97
N ALA A 74 4.19 5.44 9.09
CA ALA A 74 4.96 6.66 8.85
C ALA A 74 4.84 7.14 7.40
N PHE A 75 4.76 6.21 6.43
CA PHE A 75 4.62 6.54 5.01
C PHE A 75 3.39 7.43 4.74
N PHE A 76 2.26 7.14 5.40
CA PHE A 76 0.99 7.85 5.14
C PHE A 76 0.94 9.26 5.73
N VAL A 77 1.91 9.66 6.55
CA VAL A 77 2.00 11.04 7.05
C VAL A 77 2.25 12.01 5.90
N ARG A 78 3.23 11.73 5.05
CA ARG A 78 3.49 12.54 3.85
C ARG A 78 2.72 12.07 2.64
N ASN A 79 2.35 10.80 2.60
CA ASN A 79 1.59 10.17 1.51
C ASN A 79 2.17 10.49 0.11
N LYS A 80 3.47 10.37 -0.03
CA LYS A 80 4.22 10.63 -1.27
C LYS A 80 5.04 9.42 -1.66
N PRO A 81 5.31 9.20 -2.96
CA PRO A 81 6.17 8.12 -3.41
C PRO A 81 7.51 8.12 -2.66
N ALA A 82 7.85 7.00 -2.06
CA ALA A 82 9.06 6.84 -1.27
C ALA A 82 9.66 5.44 -1.42
N PHE A 83 10.98 5.35 -1.27
CA PHE A 83 11.65 4.09 -0.98
C PHE A 83 11.63 3.86 0.53
N ALA A 84 11.19 2.68 0.92
CA ALA A 84 11.22 2.24 2.30
C ALA A 84 12.34 1.21 2.49
N THR A 85 13.13 1.37 3.53
CA THR A 85 14.19 0.43 3.93
C THR A 85 14.03 0.06 5.41
N GLY A 86 14.93 -0.78 5.94
CA GLY A 86 14.77 -1.30 7.30
C GLY A 86 13.59 -2.26 7.39
N ILE A 87 12.70 -2.04 8.31
CA ILE A 87 11.42 -2.77 8.43
C ILE A 87 10.26 -2.05 7.71
N GLY A 88 10.57 -1.03 6.89
CA GLY A 88 9.59 -0.15 6.21
C GLY A 88 9.47 1.23 6.86
N ASP A 89 10.32 1.53 7.83
CA ASP A 89 10.30 2.73 8.68
C ASP A 89 11.28 3.83 8.25
N GLN A 90 12.25 3.49 7.40
CA GLN A 90 13.23 4.44 6.85
C GLN A 90 12.77 4.86 5.45
N LEU A 91 12.22 6.06 5.34
CA LEU A 91 11.62 6.57 4.12
C LEU A 91 12.54 7.58 3.43
N GLU A 92 12.77 7.36 2.14
CA GLU A 92 13.48 8.31 1.27
C GLU A 92 12.62 8.62 0.05
N PRO A 93 12.56 9.89 -0.40
CA PRO A 93 11.78 10.25 -1.57
C PRO A 93 12.13 9.40 -2.80
N SER A 94 11.12 8.92 -3.51
CA SER A 94 11.32 8.18 -4.76
C SER A 94 11.30 9.14 -5.96
N PRO A 95 12.27 9.05 -6.88
CA PRO A 95 12.26 9.80 -8.13
C PRO A 95 11.33 9.20 -9.18
N VAL A 96 10.70 8.06 -8.91
CA VAL A 96 9.82 7.38 -9.86
C VAL A 96 8.59 8.22 -10.14
N LEU A 97 8.40 8.58 -11.40
CA LEU A 97 7.28 9.41 -11.86
C LEU A 97 6.36 8.57 -12.74
N LEU A 98 5.17 8.25 -12.21
CA LEU A 98 4.10 7.58 -12.95
C LEU A 98 3.04 8.57 -13.45
N LYS A 99 3.33 9.87 -13.38
CA LYS A 99 2.40 10.92 -13.79
C LYS A 99 1.92 10.73 -15.23
N GLY A 100 0.60 10.73 -15.38
CA GLY A 100 -0.07 10.55 -16.67
C GLY A 100 -0.36 9.09 -17.03
N MET A 101 0.14 8.14 -16.27
CA MET A 101 -0.27 6.75 -16.37
C MET A 101 -1.62 6.51 -15.68
N TRP A 102 -2.19 5.35 -15.94
CA TRP A 102 -3.41 4.88 -15.30
C TRP A 102 -3.06 3.66 -14.42
N ILE A 103 -3.68 3.60 -13.26
CA ILE A 103 -3.63 2.44 -12.39
C ILE A 103 -4.99 1.76 -12.36
N LEU A 104 -4.99 0.44 -12.48
CA LEU A 104 -6.14 -0.40 -12.23
C LEU A 104 -5.82 -1.27 -11.01
N LEU A 105 -6.60 -1.12 -9.95
CA LEU A 105 -6.54 -1.97 -8.76
C LEU A 105 -7.63 -3.05 -8.87
N VAL A 106 -7.26 -4.28 -8.59
CA VAL A 106 -8.18 -5.44 -8.57
C VAL A 106 -8.02 -6.17 -7.24
N LYS A 107 -9.05 -6.11 -6.39
CA LYS A 107 -9.09 -6.83 -5.12
C LYS A 107 -10.13 -7.96 -5.20
N PRO A 108 -9.69 -9.21 -5.33
CA PRO A 108 -10.59 -10.36 -5.30
C PRO A 108 -11.15 -10.60 -3.88
N SER A 109 -12.12 -11.49 -3.78
CA SER A 109 -12.71 -11.89 -2.49
C SER A 109 -11.73 -12.61 -1.57
N VAL A 110 -10.72 -13.30 -2.14
CA VAL A 110 -9.70 -14.00 -1.37
C VAL A 110 -8.90 -13.03 -0.50
N SER A 111 -8.60 -13.45 0.73
CA SER A 111 -7.79 -12.71 1.68
C SER A 111 -6.53 -13.49 1.99
N VAL A 112 -5.40 -12.80 1.97
CA VAL A 112 -4.09 -13.33 2.38
C VAL A 112 -3.69 -12.65 3.67
N SER A 113 -3.39 -13.42 4.72
CA SER A 113 -2.88 -12.82 5.94
C SER A 113 -1.40 -12.46 5.77
N THR A 114 -0.99 -11.31 6.33
CA THR A 114 0.42 -10.90 6.32
C THR A 114 1.34 -11.99 6.89
N ALA A 115 0.90 -12.67 7.96
CA ALA A 115 1.66 -13.77 8.57
C ALA A 115 1.82 -14.97 7.63
N GLU A 116 0.82 -15.27 6.81
CA GLU A 116 0.87 -16.32 5.78
C GLU A 116 1.88 -15.95 4.70
N ALA A 117 1.79 -14.74 4.14
CA ALA A 117 2.70 -14.26 3.11
C ALA A 117 4.16 -14.31 3.59
N TYR A 118 4.45 -13.79 4.80
CA TYR A 118 5.82 -13.80 5.35
C TYR A 118 6.38 -15.21 5.59
N ARG A 119 5.57 -16.18 5.95
CA ARG A 119 6.04 -17.57 6.14
C ARG A 119 6.55 -18.23 4.87
N GLY A 120 6.02 -17.83 3.72
CA GLY A 120 6.41 -18.41 2.43
C GLY A 120 7.62 -17.73 1.78
N VAL A 121 8.00 -16.53 2.23
CA VAL A 121 9.08 -15.76 1.59
C VAL A 121 10.44 -16.31 1.94
N THR A 122 11.26 -16.54 0.91
CA THR A 122 12.69 -16.77 1.05
C THR A 122 13.43 -15.53 0.55
N PRO A 123 14.06 -14.73 1.44
CA PRO A 123 14.77 -13.53 1.02
C PRO A 123 15.89 -13.87 0.04
N ARG A 124 15.92 -13.17 -1.10
CA ARG A 124 16.97 -13.33 -2.12
C ARG A 124 17.67 -12.00 -2.36
N ARG A 125 19.00 -12.05 -2.48
CA ARG A 125 19.76 -10.90 -2.99
C ARG A 125 19.53 -10.84 -4.51
N ARG A 126 19.16 -9.66 -5.01
CA ARG A 126 19.00 -9.42 -6.43
C ARG A 126 20.30 -8.90 -7.02
N GLU A 127 20.50 -9.18 -8.31
CA GLU A 127 21.65 -8.71 -9.07
C GLU A 127 21.65 -7.17 -9.16
N PHE A 128 20.47 -6.59 -9.36
CA PHE A 128 20.27 -5.14 -9.41
C PHE A 128 19.42 -4.67 -8.24
N GLY A 129 19.78 -3.48 -7.71
CA GLY A 129 18.98 -2.83 -6.67
C GLY A 129 17.62 -2.34 -7.20
N LEU A 130 16.59 -2.34 -6.34
CA LEU A 130 15.26 -1.87 -6.72
C LEU A 130 15.28 -0.43 -7.30
N ARG A 131 16.11 0.46 -6.77
CA ARG A 131 16.25 1.84 -7.28
C ARG A 131 16.75 1.88 -8.72
N GLU A 132 17.70 1.02 -9.04
CA GLU A 132 18.26 0.90 -10.38
C GLU A 132 17.21 0.32 -11.34
N ALA A 133 16.52 -0.74 -10.96
CA ALA A 133 15.44 -1.34 -11.74
C ALA A 133 14.33 -0.33 -12.04
N LEU A 134 13.88 0.44 -11.03
CA LEU A 134 12.83 1.45 -11.20
C LEU A 134 13.27 2.70 -11.99
N SER A 135 14.57 2.91 -12.20
CA SER A 135 15.09 3.97 -13.08
C SER A 135 15.02 3.62 -14.57
N GLN A 136 14.80 2.33 -14.88
CA GLN A 136 14.67 1.84 -16.25
C GLN A 136 13.25 2.06 -16.79
N PRO A 137 13.04 1.97 -18.11
CA PRO A 137 11.70 2.05 -18.70
C PRO A 137 10.75 1.03 -18.08
N ILE A 138 9.50 1.43 -17.85
CA ILE A 138 8.48 0.59 -17.19
C ILE A 138 8.26 -0.76 -17.90
N GLU A 139 8.50 -0.83 -19.19
CA GLU A 139 8.39 -2.03 -19.99
C GLU A 139 9.37 -3.14 -19.55
N THR A 140 10.45 -2.77 -18.85
CA THR A 140 11.44 -3.73 -18.31
C THR A 140 11.11 -4.18 -16.88
N TRP A 141 10.12 -3.55 -16.23
CA TRP A 141 9.82 -3.83 -14.83
C TRP A 141 9.25 -5.22 -14.60
N CYS A 142 8.56 -5.78 -15.57
CA CYS A 142 8.04 -7.16 -15.45
C CYS A 142 9.13 -8.19 -15.14
N ASP A 143 10.35 -7.94 -15.61
CA ASP A 143 11.49 -8.85 -15.42
C ASP A 143 12.37 -8.46 -14.23
N THR A 144 12.35 -7.17 -13.82
CA THR A 144 13.33 -6.61 -12.89
C THR A 144 12.73 -6.16 -11.56
N VAL A 145 11.46 -5.74 -11.55
CA VAL A 145 10.74 -5.27 -10.37
C VAL A 145 9.73 -6.33 -9.96
N THR A 146 10.01 -7.09 -8.94
CA THR A 146 9.16 -8.19 -8.47
C THR A 146 8.80 -8.02 -7.01
N ASN A 147 7.65 -8.53 -6.62
CA ASN A 147 7.24 -8.64 -5.23
C ASN A 147 7.56 -10.06 -4.73
N ASP A 148 8.43 -10.18 -3.74
CA ASP A 148 8.88 -11.48 -3.21
C ASP A 148 7.75 -12.29 -2.56
N PHE A 149 6.63 -11.68 -2.21
CA PHE A 149 5.44 -12.37 -1.74
C PHE A 149 4.69 -13.10 -2.87
N GLU A 150 4.86 -12.72 -4.14
CA GLU A 150 4.08 -13.31 -5.24
C GLU A 150 4.32 -14.81 -5.39
N GLU A 151 5.56 -15.26 -5.36
CA GLU A 151 5.89 -16.69 -5.55
C GLU A 151 5.12 -17.60 -4.56
N PRO A 152 5.25 -17.43 -3.24
CA PRO A 152 4.55 -18.28 -2.28
C PRO A 152 3.03 -18.04 -2.24
N VAL A 153 2.59 -16.79 -2.39
CA VAL A 153 1.16 -16.45 -2.35
C VAL A 153 0.45 -16.99 -3.58
N PHE A 154 1.04 -16.88 -4.78
CA PHE A 154 0.43 -17.41 -6.00
C PHE A 154 0.44 -18.94 -6.04
N ALA A 155 1.40 -19.60 -5.38
CA ALA A 155 1.38 -21.04 -5.22
C ALA A 155 0.20 -21.50 -4.35
N ALA A 156 -0.13 -20.74 -3.30
CA ALA A 156 -1.27 -21.03 -2.42
C ALA A 156 -2.62 -20.54 -3.00
N HIS A 157 -2.60 -19.48 -3.81
CA HIS A 157 -3.77 -18.79 -4.37
C HIS A 157 -3.58 -18.55 -5.88
N PRO A 158 -3.71 -19.59 -6.73
CA PRO A 158 -3.45 -19.49 -8.18
C PRO A 158 -4.34 -18.45 -8.90
N GLU A 159 -5.53 -18.15 -8.35
CA GLU A 159 -6.42 -17.13 -8.87
C GLU A 159 -5.80 -15.72 -8.89
N LEU A 160 -4.86 -15.44 -7.97
CA LEU A 160 -4.14 -14.16 -7.95
C LEU A 160 -3.15 -14.05 -9.13
N ALA A 161 -2.46 -15.15 -9.44
CA ALA A 161 -1.59 -15.22 -10.62
C ALA A 161 -2.40 -15.01 -11.91
N ALA A 162 -3.61 -15.59 -11.98
CA ALA A 162 -4.49 -15.42 -13.13
C ALA A 162 -4.94 -13.95 -13.30
N ILE A 163 -5.24 -13.25 -12.21
CA ILE A 163 -5.58 -11.82 -12.25
C ILE A 163 -4.37 -11.01 -12.76
N LYS A 164 -3.16 -11.27 -12.27
CA LYS A 164 -1.94 -10.61 -12.76
C LYS A 164 -1.76 -10.81 -14.26
N GLN A 165 -1.91 -12.05 -14.74
CA GLN A 165 -1.80 -12.34 -16.16
C GLN A 165 -2.88 -11.61 -16.96
N THR A 166 -4.13 -11.58 -16.48
CA THR A 166 -5.21 -10.84 -17.13
C THR A 166 -4.90 -9.35 -17.24
N LEU A 167 -4.32 -8.73 -16.20
CA LEU A 167 -3.88 -7.33 -16.26
C LEU A 167 -2.83 -7.10 -17.36
N LEU A 168 -1.87 -8.01 -17.51
CA LEU A 168 -0.87 -7.95 -18.58
C LEU A 168 -1.50 -8.15 -19.96
N ASP A 169 -2.42 -9.11 -20.11
CA ASP A 169 -3.13 -9.39 -21.36
C ASP A 169 -4.02 -8.20 -21.79
N MET A 170 -4.50 -7.41 -20.83
CA MET A 170 -5.21 -6.15 -21.07
C MET A 170 -4.28 -5.00 -21.49
N GLY A 171 -2.96 -5.22 -21.55
CA GLY A 171 -1.98 -4.25 -21.99
C GLY A 171 -1.37 -3.40 -20.88
N ALA A 172 -1.39 -3.87 -19.63
CA ALA A 172 -0.60 -3.23 -18.58
C ALA A 172 0.89 -3.27 -18.95
N ALA A 173 1.56 -2.12 -18.87
CA ALA A 173 3.02 -2.04 -19.02
C ALA A 173 3.74 -2.74 -17.85
N TYR A 174 3.08 -2.81 -16.69
CA TYR A 174 3.54 -3.52 -15.51
C TYR A 174 2.35 -3.95 -14.65
N ALA A 175 2.44 -5.13 -14.05
CA ALA A 175 1.45 -5.62 -13.10
C ALA A 175 2.12 -6.35 -11.93
N ALA A 176 1.63 -6.13 -10.71
CA ALA A 176 2.14 -6.79 -9.52
C ALA A 176 1.07 -6.90 -8.42
N MET A 177 1.36 -7.74 -7.43
CA MET A 177 0.60 -7.77 -6.19
C MET A 177 1.04 -6.63 -5.27
N SER A 178 0.10 -5.98 -4.59
CA SER A 178 0.36 -4.92 -3.63
C SER A 178 0.67 -5.50 -2.24
N GLY A 179 1.88 -5.23 -1.73
CA GLY A 179 2.32 -5.70 -0.41
C GLY A 179 2.20 -7.23 -0.29
N SER A 180 1.63 -7.70 0.80
CA SER A 180 1.38 -9.13 1.05
C SER A 180 0.10 -9.66 0.37
N GLY A 181 -0.58 -8.85 -0.42
CA GLY A 181 -1.81 -9.21 -1.13
C GLY A 181 -3.06 -8.92 -0.30
N SER A 182 -4.20 -9.25 -0.86
CA SER A 182 -4.45 -9.93 -2.13
C SER A 182 -4.75 -8.98 -3.30
N THR A 183 -4.66 -7.66 -3.12
CA THR A 183 -4.87 -6.72 -4.24
C THR A 183 -3.74 -6.84 -5.26
N LEU A 184 -4.11 -6.88 -6.53
CA LEU A 184 -3.20 -6.73 -7.65
C LEU A 184 -3.43 -5.38 -8.32
N TYR A 185 -2.39 -4.89 -8.98
CA TYR A 185 -2.50 -3.66 -9.76
C TYR A 185 -1.79 -3.80 -11.10
N GLY A 186 -2.33 -3.06 -12.08
CA GLY A 186 -1.70 -2.87 -13.37
C GLY A 186 -1.48 -1.39 -13.66
N LEU A 187 -0.35 -1.06 -14.27
CA LEU A 187 -0.02 0.29 -14.73
C LEU A 187 -0.18 0.38 -16.25
N PHE A 188 -0.99 1.32 -16.72
CA PHE A 188 -1.36 1.45 -18.12
C PHE A 188 -0.99 2.83 -18.66
N ARG A 189 -0.64 2.90 -19.95
CA ARG A 189 -0.39 4.17 -20.63
C ARG A 189 -1.66 4.87 -21.10
N ARG A 190 -2.78 4.15 -21.14
CA ARG A 190 -4.10 4.63 -21.60
C ARG A 190 -5.16 4.30 -20.56
N PRO A 191 -6.30 4.99 -20.59
CA PRO A 191 -7.46 4.63 -19.76
C PRO A 191 -7.82 3.15 -19.92
N VAL A 192 -8.21 2.51 -18.84
CA VAL A 192 -8.69 1.13 -18.85
C VAL A 192 -10.20 1.16 -18.87
N GLU A 193 -10.76 0.64 -19.94
CA GLU A 193 -12.21 0.51 -20.12
C GLU A 193 -12.64 -0.91 -19.72
N GLU A 194 -13.90 -1.06 -19.34
CA GLU A 194 -14.55 -2.34 -19.05
C GLU A 194 -13.89 -3.20 -17.94
N ALA A 195 -13.05 -2.62 -17.10
CA ALA A 195 -12.37 -3.36 -16.02
C ALA A 195 -13.35 -4.12 -15.11
N GLU A 196 -14.49 -3.50 -14.77
CA GLU A 196 -15.56 -4.13 -13.97
C GLU A 196 -16.20 -5.33 -14.67
N ARG A 197 -16.26 -5.31 -16.02
CA ARG A 197 -16.78 -6.43 -16.80
C ARG A 197 -15.81 -7.62 -16.82
N VAL A 198 -14.52 -7.35 -16.85
CA VAL A 198 -13.47 -8.39 -16.82
C VAL A 198 -13.36 -9.00 -15.42
N PHE A 199 -13.39 -8.19 -14.38
CA PHE A 199 -13.19 -8.61 -12.99
C PHE A 199 -14.50 -8.54 -12.18
N LYS A 200 -15.54 -9.24 -12.63
CA LYS A 200 -16.91 -9.15 -12.09
C LYS A 200 -17.06 -9.40 -10.60
N ASP A 201 -16.23 -10.31 -10.05
CA ASP A 201 -16.31 -10.73 -8.65
C ASP A 201 -15.22 -10.07 -7.78
N CYS A 202 -14.63 -9.00 -8.29
CA CYS A 202 -13.57 -8.25 -7.62
C CYS A 202 -14.03 -6.81 -7.34
N LEU A 203 -13.47 -6.22 -6.27
CA LEU A 203 -13.52 -4.78 -6.14
C LEU A 203 -12.49 -4.17 -7.10
N VAL A 204 -12.95 -3.30 -7.97
CA VAL A 204 -12.15 -2.68 -9.04
C VAL A 204 -12.10 -1.17 -8.83
N HIS A 205 -10.92 -0.59 -9.01
CA HIS A 205 -10.75 0.86 -8.99
C HIS A 205 -9.76 1.30 -10.07
N VAL A 206 -10.16 2.26 -10.89
CA VAL A 206 -9.34 2.86 -11.95
C VAL A 206 -9.06 4.31 -11.60
N ALA A 207 -7.81 4.74 -11.66
CA ALA A 207 -7.42 6.11 -11.43
C ALA A 207 -6.29 6.55 -12.38
N LYS A 208 -6.24 7.85 -12.67
CA LYS A 208 -5.11 8.47 -13.35
C LYS A 208 -4.10 8.97 -12.30
N LEU A 209 -2.82 8.63 -12.48
CA LEU A 209 -1.70 9.02 -11.63
C LEU A 209 -1.11 10.40 -12.04
#